data_1fa52658b0d3fc5cff2bbea7cee5b6f1
#
_entry.id   1fa52658b0d3fc5cff2bbea7cee5b6f1
#
_cell.length_a   1.000
_cell.length_b   1.000
_cell.length_c   1.000
_cell.angle_alpha   90.00
_cell.angle_beta   90.00
_cell.angle_gamma   90.00
#
_symmetry.space_group_name_H-M   'P 1'
#
loop_
_entity.id
_entity.type
_entity.pdbx_description
1 polymer ?
#
loop_
_entity_poly.entity_id
_entity_poly.type
_entity_poly.pdbx_seq_one_letter_code
_entity_poly.pdbx_strand_id
1 'polypeptide(L)'
;MAEISTNIILDGITLALRSAFPGSHIESNAVKQGLRQPAFIVLLVNAEVTDYPAQRKKRLPRFDVLYFPRSGREDCYGVADTLTEVLEVPGGDKLRGTDMSFQVTDGVLHFLVSYNHFTYKTAEEVKMGTLKIEQGGN
;
A
#
# COMPACT_ATOMS: atom_id res chain seq x y z
N MET A 1 2.82 13.00 16.91
CA MET A 1 2.11 11.94 16.19
C MET A 1 2.82 11.67 14.87
N ALA A 2 3.02 10.42 14.58
CA ALA A 2 3.70 10.05 13.35
C ALA A 2 2.80 10.26 12.14
N GLU A 3 3.35 10.77 11.09
CA GLU A 3 2.64 10.88 9.83
C GLU A 3 2.50 9.51 9.19
N ILE A 4 1.51 9.40 8.32
CA ILE A 4 1.34 8.19 7.52
C ILE A 4 2.48 8.15 6.51
N SER A 5 3.22 7.05 6.51
CA SER A 5 4.31 6.84 5.55
C SER A 5 3.97 5.65 4.67
N THR A 6 4.69 5.54 3.56
CA THR A 6 4.50 4.40 2.66
C THR A 6 4.75 3.08 3.38
N ASN A 7 5.77 3.03 4.23
CA ASN A 7 6.06 1.82 4.99
C ASN A 7 4.97 1.50 6.00
N ILE A 8 4.38 2.50 6.61
CA ILE A 8 3.26 2.27 7.53
C ILE A 8 2.08 1.66 6.79
N ILE A 9 1.80 2.15 5.59
CA ILE A 9 0.72 1.59 4.77
C ILE A 9 1.04 0.14 4.41
N LEU A 10 2.27 -0.10 4.00
CA LEU A 10 2.70 -1.45 3.63
C LEU A 10 2.55 -2.41 4.82
N ASP A 11 2.95 -1.97 6.00
CA ASP A 11 2.80 -2.78 7.21
C ASP A 11 1.34 -3.06 7.51
N GLY A 12 0.47 -2.06 7.32
CA GLY A 12 -0.95 -2.24 7.54
C GLY A 12 -1.55 -3.25 6.60
N ILE A 13 -1.16 -3.20 5.32
CA ILE A 13 -1.62 -4.18 4.35
C ILE A 13 -1.16 -5.59 4.75
N THR A 14 0.10 -5.71 5.13
CA THR A 14 0.66 -7.01 5.51
C THR A 14 -0.07 -7.59 6.72
N LEU A 15 -0.34 -6.77 7.72
CA LEU A 15 -1.06 -7.23 8.90
C LEU A 15 -2.48 -7.64 8.57
N ALA A 16 -3.15 -6.88 7.70
CA ALA A 16 -4.50 -7.23 7.28
C ALA A 16 -4.52 -8.57 6.57
N LEU A 17 -3.53 -8.81 5.71
CA LEU A 17 -3.45 -10.08 5.00
C LEU A 17 -3.19 -11.23 5.94
N ARG A 18 -2.32 -11.05 6.92
CA ARG A 18 -2.05 -12.11 7.90
C ARG A 18 -3.29 -12.46 8.70
N SER A 19 -4.06 -11.46 9.06
CA SER A 19 -5.28 -11.68 9.83
C SER A 19 -6.35 -12.37 9.02
N ALA A 20 -6.51 -11.99 7.75
CA ALA A 20 -7.57 -12.52 6.92
C ALA A 20 -7.21 -13.86 6.28
N PHE A 21 -5.94 -14.10 6.04
CA PHE A 21 -5.48 -15.32 5.36
C PHE A 21 -4.35 -15.99 6.14
N PRO A 22 -4.67 -16.57 7.30
CA PRO A 22 -3.62 -17.08 8.20
C PRO A 22 -2.82 -18.25 7.62
N GLY A 23 -3.35 -18.94 6.62
CA GLY A 23 -2.61 -20.04 6.01
C GLY A 23 -1.70 -19.64 4.87
N SER A 24 -1.58 -18.35 4.58
CA SER A 24 -0.81 -17.89 3.44
C SER A 24 0.55 -17.35 3.88
N HIS A 25 1.49 -17.40 2.95
CA HIS A 25 2.81 -16.80 3.15
C HIS A 25 2.77 -15.38 2.59
N ILE A 26 3.34 -14.44 3.30
CA ILE A 26 3.26 -13.03 2.92
C ILE A 26 4.66 -12.46 2.81
N GLU A 27 4.98 -11.93 1.63
CA GLU A 27 6.29 -11.37 1.34
C GLU A 27 6.11 -9.93 0.88
N SER A 28 7.08 -9.10 1.18
CA SER A 28 7.06 -7.72 0.73
C SER A 28 8.09 -7.45 -0.36
N ASN A 29 8.78 -8.48 -0.81
CA ASN A 29 9.82 -8.35 -1.82
C ASN A 29 9.51 -9.23 -3.01
N ALA A 30 10.29 -9.03 -4.08
CA ALA A 30 10.11 -9.81 -5.28
C ALA A 30 10.22 -11.29 -5.02
N VAL A 31 9.51 -12.06 -5.82
CA VAL A 31 9.47 -13.50 -5.69
C VAL A 31 10.86 -14.10 -5.91
N LYS A 32 11.22 -15.02 -5.05
CA LYS A 32 12.41 -15.83 -5.24
C LYS A 32 11.97 -17.24 -5.49
N GLN A 33 12.92 -18.07 -5.90
CA GLN A 33 12.63 -19.48 -6.13
C GLN A 33 12.12 -20.10 -4.84
N GLY A 34 11.18 -21.01 -4.99
CA GLY A 34 10.66 -21.75 -3.85
C GLY A 34 9.54 -21.06 -3.10
N LEU A 35 8.89 -20.09 -3.74
CA LEU A 35 7.73 -19.47 -3.12
C LEU A 35 6.67 -20.52 -2.84
N ARG A 36 6.22 -20.58 -1.58
CA ARG A 36 5.20 -21.54 -1.19
C ARG A 36 3.83 -20.96 -1.45
N GLN A 37 2.96 -21.78 -2.02
CA GLN A 37 1.59 -21.37 -2.31
C GLN A 37 0.68 -21.94 -1.24
N PRO A 38 -0.36 -21.19 -0.83
CA PRO A 38 -0.74 -19.86 -1.33
C PRO A 38 0.14 -18.77 -0.72
N ALA A 39 0.37 -17.72 -1.49
CA ALA A 39 1.25 -16.66 -1.03
C ALA A 39 0.80 -15.31 -1.55
N PHE A 40 1.13 -14.27 -0.79
CA PHE A 40 0.91 -12.88 -1.19
C PHE A 40 2.23 -12.16 -1.30
N ILE A 41 2.32 -11.29 -2.28
CA ILE A 41 3.43 -10.35 -2.39
C ILE A 41 2.82 -8.97 -2.57
N VAL A 42 3.30 -8.00 -1.80
CA VAL A 42 2.78 -6.63 -1.86
C VAL A 42 3.85 -5.74 -2.46
N LEU A 43 3.51 -5.08 -3.55
CA LEU A 43 4.44 -4.20 -4.25
C LEU A 43 3.86 -2.81 -4.37
N LEU A 44 4.71 -1.80 -4.21
CA LEU A 44 4.32 -0.43 -4.51
C LEU A 44 4.47 -0.22 -6.00
N VAL A 45 3.37 0.10 -6.67
CA VAL A 45 3.39 0.28 -8.13
C VAL A 45 3.92 1.67 -8.46
N ASN A 46 3.34 2.68 -7.83
CA ASN A 46 3.83 4.04 -7.95
C ASN A 46 3.28 4.87 -6.82
N ALA A 47 3.83 6.06 -6.65
CA ALA A 47 3.41 6.95 -5.58
C ALA A 47 3.59 8.38 -6.07
N GLU A 48 2.50 8.99 -6.51
CA GLU A 48 2.54 10.39 -6.93
C GLU A 48 2.45 11.29 -5.72
N VAL A 49 3.11 12.43 -5.81
CA VAL A 49 3.10 13.44 -4.76
C VAL A 49 2.78 14.77 -5.40
N THR A 50 1.74 15.44 -4.93
CA THR A 50 1.29 16.71 -5.47
C THR A 50 1.29 17.77 -4.37
N ASP A 51 1.86 18.92 -4.65
CA ASP A 51 1.90 20.02 -3.69
C ASP A 51 0.55 20.71 -3.62
N TYR A 52 0.14 21.04 -2.41
CA TYR A 52 -1.11 21.74 -2.13
C TYR A 52 -0.80 22.95 -1.23
N PRO A 53 -1.70 23.93 -1.18
CA PRO A 53 -1.51 25.06 -0.29
C PRO A 53 -1.40 24.66 1.16
N ALA A 54 -0.86 25.55 2.00
CA ALA A 54 -0.73 25.37 3.44
C ALA A 54 0.26 24.26 3.79
N GLN A 55 1.31 24.13 3.00
CA GLN A 55 2.38 23.15 3.27
C GLN A 55 1.88 21.72 3.33
N ARG A 56 0.88 21.43 2.51
CA ARG A 56 0.36 20.07 2.41
C ARG A 56 0.87 19.40 1.15
N LYS A 57 0.97 18.10 1.20
CA LYS A 57 1.22 17.28 0.01
C LYS A 57 0.15 16.23 -0.07
N LYS A 58 -0.42 16.04 -1.25
CA LYS A 58 -1.32 14.94 -1.49
C LYS A 58 -0.49 13.78 -2.02
N ARG A 59 -0.60 12.64 -1.36
CA ARG A 59 0.16 11.45 -1.73
C ARG A 59 -0.79 10.39 -2.21
N LEU A 60 -0.43 9.76 -3.32
CA LEU A 60 -1.29 8.77 -3.98
C LEU A 60 -0.51 7.47 -4.20
N PRO A 61 -0.18 6.76 -3.12
CA PRO A 61 0.50 5.48 -3.29
C PRO A 61 -0.46 4.42 -3.80
N ARG A 62 -0.01 3.65 -4.78
CA ARG A 62 -0.81 2.57 -5.35
C ARG A 62 -0.04 1.27 -5.21
N PHE A 63 -0.73 0.28 -4.68
CA PHE A 63 -0.13 -1.02 -4.41
C PHE A 63 -0.74 -2.09 -5.28
N ASP A 64 0.08 -3.07 -5.63
CA ASP A 64 -0.35 -4.28 -6.29
C ASP A 64 -0.17 -5.42 -5.29
N VAL A 65 -1.28 -6.00 -4.88
CA VAL A 65 -1.25 -7.16 -3.99
C VAL A 65 -1.38 -8.38 -4.86
N LEU A 66 -0.29 -9.12 -5.03
CA LEU A 66 -0.27 -10.32 -5.84
C LEU A 66 -0.63 -11.51 -4.98
N TYR A 67 -1.47 -12.37 -5.51
CA TYR A 67 -1.82 -13.60 -4.84
C TYR A 67 -1.51 -14.78 -5.75
N PHE A 68 -0.71 -15.71 -5.22
CA PHE A 68 -0.32 -16.94 -5.91
C PHE A 68 -1.18 -18.06 -5.34
N PRO A 69 -2.18 -18.51 -6.09
CA PRO A 69 -3.18 -19.43 -5.55
C PRO A 69 -2.66 -20.86 -5.42
N ARG A 70 -3.29 -21.60 -4.51
CA ARG A 70 -3.03 -23.02 -4.43
C ARG A 70 -3.81 -23.78 -5.50
N SER A 71 -5.02 -23.32 -5.83
CA SER A 71 -5.93 -24.15 -6.60
C SER A 71 -6.60 -23.46 -7.77
N GLY A 72 -6.01 -22.42 -8.32
CA GLY A 72 -6.43 -21.93 -9.61
C GLY A 72 -7.26 -20.66 -9.58
N ARG A 73 -7.90 -20.41 -10.71
CA ARG A 73 -8.50 -19.11 -10.99
C ARG A 73 -9.66 -18.76 -10.08
N GLU A 74 -10.48 -19.74 -9.75
CA GLU A 74 -11.63 -19.50 -8.88
C GLU A 74 -11.18 -19.11 -7.48
N ASP A 75 -10.07 -19.68 -7.02
CA ASP A 75 -9.48 -19.28 -5.76
C ASP A 75 -9.09 -17.80 -5.80
N CYS A 76 -8.53 -17.34 -6.92
CA CYS A 76 -8.18 -15.94 -7.07
C CYS A 76 -9.40 -15.03 -6.96
N TYR A 77 -10.51 -15.41 -7.55
CA TYR A 77 -11.71 -14.57 -7.49
C TYR A 77 -12.24 -14.45 -6.09
N GLY A 78 -12.25 -15.55 -5.34
CA GLY A 78 -12.69 -15.53 -3.96
C GLY A 78 -11.81 -14.64 -3.09
N VAL A 79 -10.51 -14.76 -3.29
CA VAL A 79 -9.56 -13.92 -2.57
C VAL A 79 -9.75 -12.46 -2.92
N ALA A 80 -9.96 -12.14 -4.21
CA ALA A 80 -10.16 -10.77 -4.64
C ALA A 80 -11.38 -10.14 -3.96
N ASP A 81 -12.48 -10.89 -3.88
CA ASP A 81 -13.66 -10.37 -3.20
C ASP A 81 -13.38 -10.08 -1.74
N THR A 82 -12.65 -10.97 -1.07
CA THR A 82 -12.29 -10.75 0.32
C THR A 82 -11.35 -9.56 0.47
N LEU A 83 -10.40 -9.40 -0.46
CA LEU A 83 -9.47 -8.28 -0.40
C LEU A 83 -10.19 -6.94 -0.52
N THR A 84 -11.27 -6.89 -1.28
CA THR A 84 -12.05 -5.67 -1.41
C THR A 84 -12.51 -5.16 -0.05
N GLU A 85 -12.85 -6.07 0.85
CA GLU A 85 -13.28 -5.68 2.20
C GLU A 85 -12.10 -5.50 3.16
N VAL A 86 -11.15 -6.43 3.10
CA VAL A 86 -10.02 -6.44 4.02
C VAL A 86 -9.13 -5.21 3.84
N LEU A 87 -8.92 -4.80 2.61
CA LEU A 87 -8.00 -3.71 2.32
C LEU A 87 -8.67 -2.35 2.23
N GLU A 88 -9.97 -2.27 2.52
CA GLU A 88 -10.64 -0.98 2.55
C GLU A 88 -10.12 -0.13 3.70
N VAL A 89 -9.95 -0.72 4.88
CA VAL A 89 -9.42 0.00 6.05
C VAL A 89 -8.41 -0.92 6.76
N PRO A 90 -7.24 -1.08 6.18
CA PRO A 90 -6.32 -2.11 6.68
C PRO A 90 -5.70 -1.80 8.03
N GLY A 91 -5.50 -0.55 8.37
CA GLY A 91 -4.86 -0.20 9.63
C GLY A 91 -5.77 0.48 10.61
N GLY A 92 -7.07 0.32 10.48
CA GLY A 92 -8.03 1.01 11.34
C GLY A 92 -8.71 2.11 10.56
N ASP A 93 -9.01 3.21 11.22
CA ASP A 93 -9.85 4.25 10.61
C ASP A 93 -9.11 5.32 9.86
N LYS A 94 -7.78 5.26 9.84
CA LYS A 94 -7.01 6.41 9.40
C LYS A 94 -6.85 6.50 7.90
N LEU A 95 -6.98 5.40 7.20
CA LEU A 95 -6.66 5.35 5.80
C LEU A 95 -7.63 4.43 5.09
N ARG A 96 -8.15 4.88 3.97
CA ARG A 96 -9.14 4.12 3.23
C ARG A 96 -8.60 3.75 1.86
N GLY A 97 -8.73 2.47 1.51
CA GLY A 97 -8.35 2.00 0.19
C GLY A 97 -9.38 2.39 -0.85
N THR A 98 -8.93 2.87 -1.98
CA THR A 98 -9.80 3.33 -3.07
C THR A 98 -9.25 2.84 -4.40
N ASP A 99 -10.04 3.04 -5.45
CA ASP A 99 -9.63 2.69 -6.82
C ASP A 99 -9.19 1.25 -6.92
N MET A 100 -9.99 0.37 -6.35
CA MET A 100 -9.68 -1.06 -6.35
C MET A 100 -10.05 -1.68 -7.69
N SER A 101 -9.16 -2.51 -8.19
CA SER A 101 -9.41 -3.30 -9.38
C SER A 101 -8.58 -4.57 -9.30
N PHE A 102 -9.00 -5.59 -10.03
CA PHE A 102 -8.19 -6.80 -10.03
C PHE A 102 -8.31 -7.53 -11.36
N GLN A 103 -7.30 -8.31 -11.67
CA GLN A 103 -7.31 -9.19 -12.82
C GLN A 103 -6.38 -10.36 -12.53
N VAL A 104 -6.62 -11.46 -13.22
CA VAL A 104 -5.78 -12.65 -13.12
C VAL A 104 -4.97 -12.76 -14.40
N THR A 105 -3.65 -12.80 -14.26
CA THR A 105 -2.74 -12.89 -15.39
C THR A 105 -1.75 -14.01 -15.11
N ASP A 106 -1.67 -14.97 -16.03
CA ASP A 106 -0.76 -16.11 -15.88
C ASP A 106 -0.95 -16.84 -14.57
N GLY A 107 -2.22 -16.97 -14.14
CA GLY A 107 -2.53 -17.70 -12.93
C GLY A 107 -2.26 -16.95 -11.64
N VAL A 108 -1.90 -15.67 -11.72
CA VAL A 108 -1.62 -14.85 -10.55
C VAL A 108 -2.64 -13.73 -10.47
N LEU A 109 -3.21 -13.54 -9.29
CA LEU A 109 -4.12 -12.43 -9.05
C LEU A 109 -3.31 -11.16 -8.83
N HIS A 110 -3.72 -10.09 -9.51
CA HIS A 110 -3.19 -8.75 -9.29
C HIS A 110 -4.32 -7.88 -8.76
N PHE A 111 -4.22 -7.49 -7.51
CA PHE A 111 -5.24 -6.64 -6.89
C PHE A 111 -4.63 -5.27 -6.62
N LEU A 112 -5.19 -4.26 -7.29
CA LEU A 112 -4.65 -2.90 -7.20
C LEU A 112 -5.52 -2.07 -6.26
N VAL A 113 -4.87 -1.30 -5.40
CA VAL A 113 -5.55 -0.46 -4.44
C VAL A 113 -4.69 0.78 -4.16
N SER A 114 -5.35 1.91 -3.99
CA SER A 114 -4.68 3.17 -3.69
C SER A 114 -5.06 3.64 -2.29
N TYR A 115 -4.11 4.28 -1.62
CA TYR A 115 -4.32 4.84 -0.27
C TYR A 115 -3.98 6.31 -0.26
N ASN A 116 -4.83 7.09 -0.92
CA ASN A 116 -4.60 8.52 -1.08
C ASN A 116 -4.76 9.23 0.26
N HIS A 117 -3.85 10.14 0.53
CA HIS A 117 -3.89 10.88 1.79
C HIS A 117 -3.07 12.15 1.68
N PHE A 118 -3.25 13.04 2.65
CA PHE A 118 -2.46 14.25 2.75
C PHE A 118 -1.44 14.10 3.86
N THR A 119 -0.26 14.69 3.63
CA THR A 119 0.71 14.87 4.69
C THR A 119 0.91 16.36 4.89
N TYR A 120 1.29 16.75 6.10
CA TYR A 120 1.40 18.15 6.51
C TYR A 120 2.75 18.36 7.16
N LYS A 121 3.28 19.55 6.98
CA LYS A 121 4.45 19.93 7.74
C LYS A 121 4.02 20.61 9.02
N THR A 122 4.67 20.29 10.12
CA THR A 122 4.46 21.00 11.37
C THR A 122 5.07 22.39 11.24
N ALA A 123 4.71 23.26 12.17
CA ALA A 123 5.29 24.59 12.19
C ALA A 123 6.81 24.55 12.28
N GLU A 124 7.32 23.61 13.07
CA GLU A 124 8.76 23.47 13.22
C GLU A 124 9.42 22.99 11.94
N GLU A 125 8.78 22.04 11.26
CA GLU A 125 9.30 21.54 10.00
C GLU A 125 9.32 22.63 8.93
N VAL A 126 8.30 23.43 8.88
CA VAL A 126 8.24 24.54 7.93
C VAL A 126 9.38 25.51 8.19
N LYS A 127 9.61 25.83 9.46
CA LYS A 127 10.67 26.73 9.85
C LYS A 127 12.03 26.17 9.45
N MET A 128 12.27 24.92 9.71
CA MET A 128 13.53 24.28 9.32
C MET A 128 13.69 24.24 7.81
N GLY A 129 12.62 23.99 7.10
CA GLY A 129 12.67 23.98 5.65
C GLY A 129 13.05 25.32 5.07
N THR A 130 12.53 26.39 5.67
CA THR A 130 12.88 27.74 5.23
C THR A 130 14.35 28.01 5.46
N LEU A 131 14.86 27.66 6.61
CA LEU A 131 16.29 27.83 6.90
C LEU A 131 17.15 27.07 5.92
N LYS A 132 16.75 25.86 5.63
CA LYS A 132 17.50 25.03 4.71
C LYS A 132 17.55 25.62 3.32
N ILE A 133 16.46 26.19 2.87
CA ILE A 133 16.39 26.83 1.56
C ILE A 133 17.32 28.05 1.54
N GLU A 134 17.31 28.84 2.58
CA GLU A 134 18.19 30.00 2.66
C GLU A 134 19.64 29.60 2.61
N GLN A 135 20.00 28.57 3.31
CA GLN A 135 21.39 28.11 3.33
C GLN A 135 21.81 27.52 2.00
N GLY A 136 20.92 26.76 1.38
CA GLY A 136 21.25 26.10 0.14
C GLY A 136 21.08 26.97 -1.09
N GLY A 137 20.39 28.01 -0.90
CA GLY A 137 20.03 28.74 -2.05
C GLY A 137 20.94 29.73 -2.49
N ASN A 138 21.30 29.63 -2.09
CA ASN A 138 21.89 30.22 -2.54
C ASN A 138 21.91 30.52 -3.48
#